data_4363259250a1499d4b4915dd452806f7
#
_entry.id   4363259250a1499d4b4915dd452806f7
#
_cell.length_a   1.000
_cell.length_b   1.000
_cell.length_c   1.000
_cell.angle_alpha   90.00
_cell.angle_beta   90.00
_cell.angle_gamma   90.00
#
_symmetry.space_group_name_H-M   'P 1'
#
loop_
_entity.id
_entity.type
_entity.pdbx_description
1 polymer ?
#
loop_
_entity_poly.entity_id
_entity_poly.type
_entity_poly.pdbx_seq_one_letter_code
_entity_poly.pdbx_strand_id
1 'polypeptide(L)'
;MRPICALETVALVLNITIPGKIYNFTELFEFVMEQGIRNKFNLVIDEFQEFYNINPSVYSGMQDIWDRFRTRTNVNLIVSGSVYTLMEQIFKNAKEPLYGRSDRVLKLYPFTTDVIKQILHDYKPDYTP
;
A
#
# COMPACT_ATOMS: atom_id res chain seq x y z
N MET A 1 7.10 -4.34 13.20
CA MET A 1 7.35 -5.26 12.06
C MET A 1 8.85 -5.31 11.81
N ARG A 2 9.46 -6.47 11.89
CA ARG A 2 10.91 -6.59 11.62
C ARG A 2 11.12 -6.47 10.10
N PRO A 3 11.94 -5.55 9.60
CA PRO A 3 12.16 -5.34 8.16
C PRO A 3 12.69 -6.59 7.44
N ILE A 4 13.32 -7.50 8.17
CA ILE A 4 13.88 -8.76 7.65
C ILE A 4 12.77 -9.69 7.10
N CYS A 5 11.61 -9.78 7.75
CA CYS A 5 10.54 -10.67 7.31
C CYS A 5 9.89 -10.22 5.99
N ALA A 6 9.73 -8.91 5.80
CA ALA A 6 9.19 -8.35 4.55
C ALA A 6 10.14 -8.58 3.36
N LEU A 7 11.44 -8.46 3.59
CA LEU A 7 12.47 -8.69 2.58
C LEU A 7 12.51 -10.14 2.09
N GLU A 8 12.50 -11.09 3.02
CA GLU A 8 12.50 -12.52 2.69
C GLU A 8 11.26 -12.90 1.88
N THR A 9 10.09 -12.33 2.24
CA THR A 9 8.84 -12.55 1.51
C THR A 9 8.90 -11.97 0.10
N VAL A 10 9.40 -10.75 -0.07
CA VAL A 10 9.56 -10.13 -1.40
C VAL A 10 10.54 -10.94 -2.26
N ALA A 11 11.66 -11.36 -1.71
CA ALA A 11 12.65 -12.17 -2.42
C ALA A 11 12.07 -13.52 -2.87
N LEU A 12 11.30 -14.18 -2.00
CA LEU A 12 10.67 -15.47 -2.29
C LEU A 12 9.60 -15.34 -3.39
N VAL A 13 8.72 -14.35 -3.27
CA VAL A 13 7.61 -14.13 -4.23
C VAL A 13 8.10 -13.73 -5.61
N LEU A 14 9.11 -12.88 -5.67
CA LEU A 14 9.66 -12.39 -6.94
C LEU A 14 10.78 -13.29 -7.50
N ASN A 15 11.18 -14.33 -6.76
CA ASN A 15 12.30 -15.22 -7.11
C ASN A 15 13.59 -14.45 -7.45
N ILE A 16 13.93 -13.48 -6.60
CA ILE A 16 15.07 -12.59 -6.77
C ILE A 16 16.05 -12.73 -5.61
N THR A 17 17.31 -12.47 -5.88
CA THR A 17 18.34 -12.36 -4.83
C THR A 17 18.41 -10.91 -4.37
N ILE A 18 18.33 -10.70 -3.05
CA ILE A 18 18.46 -9.37 -2.46
C ILE A 18 19.95 -8.97 -2.51
N PRO A 19 20.34 -7.91 -3.20
CA PRO A 19 21.72 -7.45 -3.21
C PRO A 19 22.03 -6.67 -1.93
N GLY A 20 22.81 -7.28 -1.03
CA GLY A 20 23.30 -6.58 0.16
C GLY A 20 22.31 -6.50 1.31
N LYS A 21 22.52 -5.51 2.21
CA LYS A 21 21.67 -5.29 3.39
C LYS A 21 20.77 -4.09 3.13
N ILE A 22 19.47 -4.26 3.40
CA ILE A 22 18.47 -3.18 3.39
C ILE A 22 18.18 -2.80 4.83
N TYR A 23 18.37 -1.54 5.16
CA TYR A 23 18.34 -1.06 6.55
C TYR A 23 17.02 -0.37 6.93
N ASN A 24 16.27 0.13 5.95
CA ASN A 24 15.05 0.86 6.20
C ASN A 24 14.00 0.64 5.10
N PHE A 25 12.78 1.13 5.37
CA PHE A 25 11.66 0.97 4.45
C PHE A 25 11.88 1.67 3.10
N THR A 26 12.51 2.84 3.09
CA THR A 26 12.74 3.62 1.85
C THR A 26 13.66 2.85 0.90
N GLU A 27 14.74 2.26 1.42
CA GLU A 27 15.62 1.39 0.63
C GLU A 27 14.90 0.14 0.09
N LEU A 28 14.03 -0.47 0.91
CA LEU A 28 13.19 -1.58 0.47
C LEU A 28 12.25 -1.15 -0.65
N PHE A 29 11.59 -0.02 -0.50
CA PHE A 29 10.67 0.50 -1.49
C PHE A 29 11.39 0.79 -2.82
N GLU A 30 12.56 1.42 -2.78
CA GLU A 30 13.37 1.67 -3.98
C GLU A 30 13.74 0.36 -4.68
N PHE A 31 14.24 -0.61 -3.94
CA PHE A 31 14.58 -1.92 -4.48
C PHE A 31 13.38 -2.60 -5.16
N VAL A 32 12.20 -2.57 -4.53
CA VAL A 32 10.97 -3.14 -5.10
C VAL A 32 10.55 -2.41 -6.38
N MET A 33 10.64 -1.08 -6.39
CA MET A 33 10.33 -0.29 -7.58
C MET A 33 11.30 -0.56 -8.75
N GLU A 34 12.58 -0.82 -8.47
CA GLU A 34 13.56 -1.25 -9.46
C GLU A 34 13.21 -2.62 -10.07
N GLN A 35 12.79 -3.59 -9.22
CA GLN A 35 12.33 -4.89 -9.71
C GLN A 35 11.12 -4.76 -10.64
N GLY A 36 10.28 -3.78 -10.41
CA GLY A 36 9.13 -3.47 -11.25
C GLY A 36 9.45 -2.98 -12.66
N ILE A 37 10.68 -2.59 -12.95
CA ILE A 37 11.08 -2.24 -14.31
C ILE A 37 11.02 -3.47 -15.24
N ARG A 38 11.37 -4.63 -14.70
CA ARG A 38 11.43 -5.90 -15.46
C ARG A 38 10.23 -6.81 -15.20
N ASN A 39 9.56 -6.64 -14.06
CA ASN A 39 8.50 -7.51 -13.58
C ASN A 39 7.22 -6.71 -13.35
N LYS A 40 6.07 -7.27 -13.69
CA LYS A 40 4.77 -6.67 -13.41
C LYS A 40 4.16 -7.34 -12.17
N PHE A 41 3.85 -6.57 -11.15
CA PHE A 41 3.21 -7.07 -9.92
C PHE A 41 2.46 -5.97 -9.18
N ASN A 42 1.62 -6.39 -8.23
CA ASN A 42 0.96 -5.50 -7.28
C ASN A 42 1.76 -5.45 -5.98
N LEU A 43 2.08 -4.25 -5.53
CA LEU A 43 2.63 -4.00 -4.20
C LEU A 43 1.51 -3.42 -3.32
N VAL A 44 1.18 -4.12 -2.25
CA VAL A 44 0.17 -3.66 -1.28
C VAL A 44 0.86 -3.28 0.02
N ILE A 45 0.57 -2.09 0.52
CA ILE A 45 1.01 -1.61 1.83
C ILE A 45 -0.23 -1.29 2.64
N ASP A 46 -0.47 -2.12 3.65
CA ASP A 46 -1.61 -1.94 4.56
C ASP A 46 -1.24 -1.06 5.75
N GLU A 47 -2.26 -0.42 6.35
CA GLU A 47 -2.11 0.52 7.46
C GLU A 47 -1.07 1.62 7.19
N PHE A 48 -1.08 2.14 5.96
CA PHE A 48 -0.08 3.08 5.45
C PHE A 48 0.05 4.35 6.30
N GLN A 49 -1.02 4.77 6.96
CA GLN A 49 -1.02 5.93 7.86
C GLN A 49 -0.14 5.73 9.10
N GLU A 50 0.20 4.50 9.47
CA GLU A 50 1.05 4.24 10.64
C GLU A 50 2.46 4.83 10.50
N PHE A 51 2.95 5.01 9.29
CA PHE A 51 4.22 5.72 9.07
C PHE A 51 4.19 7.16 9.59
N TYR A 52 3.02 7.79 9.66
CA TYR A 52 2.88 9.14 10.18
C TYR A 52 3.32 9.23 11.65
N ASN A 53 3.03 8.20 12.42
CA ASN A 53 3.38 8.11 13.83
C ASN A 53 4.79 7.57 14.07
N ILE A 54 5.26 6.66 13.22
CA ILE A 54 6.53 5.94 13.41
C ILE A 54 7.70 6.73 12.81
N ASN A 55 7.60 7.12 11.56
CA ASN A 55 8.62 7.86 10.82
C ASN A 55 8.02 8.57 9.61
N PRO A 56 7.52 9.79 9.74
CA PRO A 56 6.90 10.52 8.63
C PRO A 56 7.85 10.84 7.47
N SER A 57 9.18 10.77 7.67
CA SER A 57 10.14 10.96 6.58
C SER A 57 10.05 9.89 5.48
N VAL A 58 9.40 8.76 5.77
CA VAL A 58 9.09 7.71 4.78
C VAL A 58 8.30 8.29 3.60
N TYR A 59 7.36 9.19 3.83
CA TYR A 59 6.56 9.78 2.76
C TYR A 59 7.39 10.62 1.79
N SER A 60 8.36 11.38 2.30
CA SER A 60 9.28 12.15 1.45
C SER A 60 10.20 11.21 0.65
N GLY A 61 10.73 10.16 1.30
CA GLY A 61 11.53 9.15 0.61
C GLY A 61 10.74 8.43 -0.48
N MET A 62 9.50 8.06 -0.19
CA MET A 62 8.61 7.45 -1.18
C MET A 62 8.26 8.39 -2.33
N GLN A 63 8.07 9.68 -2.05
CA GLN A 63 7.85 10.71 -3.07
C GLN A 63 8.98 10.72 -4.10
N ASP A 64 10.22 10.83 -3.62
CA ASP A 64 11.40 10.90 -4.48
C ASP A 64 11.56 9.64 -5.34
N ILE A 65 11.35 8.48 -4.74
CA ILE A 65 11.42 7.19 -5.43
C ILE A 65 10.28 7.08 -6.44
N TRP A 66 9.04 7.37 -6.04
CA TRP A 66 7.88 7.32 -6.92
C TRP A 66 8.06 8.21 -8.14
N ASP A 67 8.48 9.47 -7.96
CA ASP A 67 8.68 10.42 -9.05
C ASP A 67 9.77 9.97 -10.03
N ARG A 68 10.79 9.24 -9.57
CA ARG A 68 11.83 8.65 -10.42
C ARG A 68 11.38 7.41 -11.19
N PHE A 69 10.52 6.59 -10.60
CA PHE A 69 10.19 5.26 -11.12
C PHE A 69 8.82 5.16 -11.79
N ARG A 70 7.84 6.01 -11.45
CA ARG A 70 6.44 5.89 -11.89
C ARG A 70 6.22 5.71 -13.40
N THR A 71 7.11 6.26 -14.22
CA THR A 71 7.03 6.15 -15.70
C THR A 71 7.76 4.95 -16.27
N ARG A 72 8.55 4.24 -15.46
CA ARG A 72 9.42 3.14 -15.90
C ARG A 72 9.05 1.80 -15.25
N THR A 73 8.40 1.84 -14.12
CA THR A 73 8.00 0.63 -13.37
C THR A 73 6.66 0.11 -13.85
N ASN A 74 6.48 -1.20 -13.76
CA ASN A 74 5.20 -1.88 -13.97
C ASN A 74 4.55 -2.29 -12.63
N VAL A 75 5.01 -1.71 -11.51
CA VAL A 75 4.40 -1.93 -10.20
C VAL A 75 3.08 -1.17 -10.11
N ASN A 76 2.02 -1.89 -9.74
CA ASN A 76 0.78 -1.27 -9.31
C ASN A 76 0.83 -1.15 -7.78
N LEU A 77 1.07 0.06 -7.28
CA LEU A 77 1.13 0.35 -5.85
C LEU A 77 -0.26 0.60 -5.30
N ILE A 78 -0.64 -0.20 -4.32
CA ILE A 78 -1.90 -0.08 -3.60
C ILE A 78 -1.58 0.19 -2.13
N VAL A 79 -2.09 1.28 -1.59
CA VAL A 79 -1.97 1.59 -0.16
C VAL A 79 -3.35 1.62 0.48
N SER A 80 -3.49 1.00 1.64
CA SER A 80 -4.71 1.01 2.41
C SER A 80 -4.48 1.58 3.81
N GLY A 81 -5.52 2.09 4.42
CA GLY A 81 -5.48 2.62 5.76
C GLY A 81 -6.86 2.71 6.38
N SER A 82 -6.94 2.42 7.67
CA SER A 82 -8.19 2.42 8.44
C SER A 82 -8.57 3.82 8.95
N VAL A 83 -7.60 4.75 9.09
CA VAL A 83 -7.83 6.10 9.58
C VAL A 83 -8.02 7.06 8.42
N TYR A 84 -9.28 7.27 8.03
CA TYR A 84 -9.66 8.06 6.87
C TYR A 84 -9.06 9.48 6.86
N THR A 85 -9.10 10.19 7.98
CA THR A 85 -8.59 11.56 8.09
C THR A 85 -7.09 11.65 7.84
N LEU A 86 -6.30 10.69 8.32
CA LEU A 86 -4.87 10.62 8.06
C LEU A 86 -4.58 10.26 6.60
N MET A 87 -5.34 9.35 6.00
CA MET A 87 -5.20 9.02 4.58
C MET A 87 -5.54 10.22 3.69
N GLU A 88 -6.59 10.99 4.02
CA GLU A 88 -6.87 12.25 3.32
C GLU A 88 -5.75 13.27 3.49
N GLN A 89 -5.20 13.42 4.69
CA GLN A 89 -4.08 14.30 4.93
C GLN A 89 -2.89 13.94 4.04
N ILE A 90 -2.47 12.68 4.04
CA ILE A 90 -1.31 12.20 3.27
C ILE A 90 -1.45 12.46 1.77
N PHE A 91 -2.64 12.26 1.19
CA PHE A 91 -2.82 12.29 -0.27
C PHE A 91 -3.52 13.53 -0.81
N LYS A 92 -4.26 14.28 0.02
CA LYS A 92 -5.06 15.44 -0.43
C LYS A 92 -4.58 16.78 0.13
N ASN A 93 -3.70 16.78 1.14
CA ASN A 93 -3.13 18.02 1.66
C ASN A 93 -1.94 18.44 0.80
N ALA A 94 -2.01 19.65 0.21
CA ALA A 94 -0.97 20.18 -0.68
C ALA A 94 0.42 20.38 0.00
N LYS A 95 0.48 20.33 1.32
CA LYS A 95 1.74 20.43 2.07
C LYS A 95 2.43 19.07 2.27
N GLU A 96 1.74 17.97 1.98
CA GLU A 96 2.26 16.63 2.19
C GLU A 96 3.01 16.10 0.96
N PRO A 97 4.06 15.30 1.16
CA PRO A 97 4.91 14.81 0.07
C PRO A 97 4.17 14.02 -1.01
N LEU A 98 3.17 13.23 -0.63
CA LEU A 98 2.43 12.36 -1.55
C LEU A 98 1.21 13.01 -2.19
N TYR A 99 1.00 14.31 -1.95
CA TYR A 99 -0.08 15.06 -2.59
C TYR A 99 -0.06 14.93 -4.12
N GLY A 100 -1.22 14.61 -4.69
CA GLY A 100 -1.41 14.51 -6.14
C GLY A 100 -0.69 13.34 -6.82
N ARG A 101 -0.18 12.35 -6.05
CA ARG A 101 0.52 11.17 -6.56
C ARG A 101 -0.35 9.91 -6.62
N SER A 102 -1.58 9.98 -6.16
CA SER A 102 -2.55 8.90 -6.32
C SER A 102 -3.33 9.06 -7.61
N ASP A 103 -3.36 8.03 -8.45
CA ASP A 103 -4.17 8.00 -9.68
C ASP A 103 -5.65 7.75 -9.35
N ARG A 104 -5.92 6.99 -8.28
CA ARG A 104 -7.26 6.67 -7.80
C ARG A 104 -7.33 6.65 -6.29
N VAL A 105 -8.41 7.16 -5.75
CA VAL A 105 -8.75 7.08 -4.33
C VAL A 105 -10.09 6.38 -4.19
N LEU A 106 -10.11 5.27 -3.46
CA LEU A 106 -11.31 4.49 -3.17
C LEU A 106 -11.64 4.65 -1.68
N LYS A 107 -12.88 5.01 -1.39
CA LYS A 107 -13.42 5.00 -0.03
C LYS A 107 -14.37 3.83 0.11
N LEU A 108 -14.03 2.91 0.99
CA LEU A 108 -14.90 1.79 1.32
C LEU A 108 -15.86 2.22 2.44
N TYR A 109 -17.12 1.89 2.26
CA TYR A 109 -18.18 2.10 3.26
C TYR A 109 -18.62 0.76 3.82
N PRO A 110 -19.12 0.72 5.06
CA PRO A 110 -19.77 -0.47 5.59
C PRO A 110 -20.93 -0.91 4.67
N PHE A 111 -21.18 -2.20 4.65
CA PHE A 111 -22.36 -2.72 3.95
C PHE A 111 -23.64 -2.14 4.54
N THR A 112 -24.60 -1.84 3.66
CA THR A 112 -25.95 -1.47 4.10
C THR A 112 -26.65 -2.68 4.72
N THR A 113 -27.69 -2.43 5.52
CA THR A 113 -28.46 -3.49 6.16
C THR A 113 -29.03 -4.48 5.13
N ASP A 114 -29.44 -3.99 3.95
CA ASP A 114 -30.02 -4.85 2.91
C ASP A 114 -28.98 -5.79 2.30
N VAL A 115 -27.76 -5.29 2.07
CA VAL A 115 -26.63 -6.12 1.61
C VAL A 115 -26.27 -7.19 2.65
N ILE A 116 -26.26 -6.82 3.94
CA ILE A 116 -25.99 -7.77 5.02
C ILE A 116 -27.07 -8.87 5.06
N LYS A 117 -28.35 -8.50 4.92
CA LYS A 117 -29.46 -9.47 4.86
C LYS A 117 -29.29 -10.42 3.67
N GLN A 118 -28.93 -9.89 2.50
CA GLN A 118 -28.71 -10.70 1.31
C GLN A 118 -27.56 -11.69 1.52
N ILE A 119 -26.43 -11.26 2.06
CA ILE A 119 -25.28 -12.13 2.39
C ILE A 119 -25.72 -13.23 3.37
N LEU A 120 -26.48 -12.89 4.41
CA LEU A 120 -26.96 -13.86 5.39
C LEU A 120 -27.93 -14.87 4.76
N HIS A 121 -28.81 -14.42 3.87
CA HIS A 121 -29.72 -15.29 3.13
C HIS A 121 -28.95 -16.26 2.21
N ASP A 122 -27.92 -15.79 1.51
CA ASP A 122 -27.13 -16.60 0.59
C ASP A 122 -26.27 -17.67 1.33
N TYR A 123 -25.77 -17.33 2.51
CA TYR A 123 -24.96 -18.25 3.31
C TYR A 123 -25.75 -19.10 4.31
N LYS A 124 -26.93 -18.66 4.74
CA LYS A 124 -27.88 -19.35 5.61
C LYS A 124 -29.30 -19.14 5.11
N PRO A 125 -29.78 -19.97 4.18
CA PRO A 125 -31.12 -19.81 3.56
C PRO A 125 -32.27 -19.84 4.59
N ASP A 126 -32.06 -20.45 5.78
CA ASP A 126 -33.07 -20.54 6.85
C ASP A 126 -33.03 -19.31 7.81
N TYR A 127 -32.19 -18.30 7.51
CA TYR A 127 -32.15 -17.07 8.31
C TYR A 127 -33.40 -16.22 8.05
N THR A 128 -34.22 -16.09 9.04
CA THR A 128 -35.30 -15.08 9.11
C THR A 128 -34.88 -13.97 10.07
N PRO A 129 -34.85 -12.69 9.63
CA PRO A 129 -34.49 -11.56 10.48
C PRO A 129 -35.53 -11.31 11.56
#